data_de001cf1c84ddcd42f77d1f3ce4305ac
#
_entry.id   de001cf1c84ddcd42f77d1f3ce4305ac
#
_cell.length_a   1.000
_cell.length_b   1.000
_cell.length_c   1.000
_cell.angle_alpha   90.00
_cell.angle_beta   90.00
_cell.angle_gamma   90.00
#
_symmetry.space_group_name_H-M   'P 1'
#
loop_
_entity.id
_entity.type
_entity.pdbx_description
1 polymer ?
#
loop_
_entity_poly.entity_id
_entity_poly.type
_entity_poly.pdbx_seq_one_letter_code
_entity_poly.pdbx_strand_id
1 'polypeptide(L)'
;MENSIMATAKTKAKAPETVQIHMIKQGQIKLRIIGETPMYFNSMGSKAMRDLVAGAQRKTAAEKKLLKHDPENEFRETMYKGSKGDTLLYFPATGIKKGMGTAALETAGITKANVNRLIFMPQQQIPIWGKPYLKM
;
A
#
# COMPACT_ATOMS: atom_id res chain seq x y z
N MET A 1 14.03 37.83 -66.48
CA MET A 1 14.35 36.41 -66.27
C MET A 1 15.04 36.37 -64.91
N GLU A 2 14.30 36.12 -63.86
CA GLU A 2 14.81 36.05 -62.50
C GLU A 2 14.98 34.59 -62.09
N ASN A 3 16.18 34.20 -61.79
CA ASN A 3 16.52 32.88 -61.28
C ASN A 3 16.39 32.93 -59.74
N SER A 4 15.32 32.34 -59.22
CA SER A 4 15.15 32.09 -57.81
C SER A 4 15.97 30.88 -57.39
N ILE A 5 16.99 31.09 -56.57
CA ILE A 5 17.84 30.06 -56.00
C ILE A 5 17.17 29.60 -54.73
N MET A 6 16.56 28.38 -54.73
CA MET A 6 16.07 27.73 -53.53
C MET A 6 17.23 27.22 -52.65
N ALA A 7 17.38 27.85 -51.48
CA ALA A 7 18.34 27.40 -50.47
C ALA A 7 17.71 26.20 -49.72
N THR A 8 18.24 25.01 -49.97
CA THR A 8 17.94 23.78 -49.22
C THR A 8 18.53 23.87 -47.82
N ALA A 9 17.69 24.04 -46.80
CA ALA A 9 18.10 23.95 -45.40
C ALA A 9 18.51 22.50 -45.08
N LYS A 10 19.80 22.26 -44.86
CA LYS A 10 20.31 20.99 -44.30
C LYS A 10 19.90 20.85 -42.85
N THR A 11 18.91 20.03 -42.59
CA THR A 11 18.52 19.62 -41.22
C THR A 11 19.69 18.79 -40.64
N LYS A 12 20.42 19.36 -39.70
CA LYS A 12 21.43 18.63 -38.92
C LYS A 12 20.73 17.51 -38.15
N ALA A 13 20.93 16.26 -38.52
CA ALA A 13 20.52 15.11 -37.74
C ALA A 13 21.20 15.18 -36.36
N LYS A 14 20.40 15.31 -35.29
CA LYS A 14 20.85 15.27 -33.91
C LYS A 14 21.38 13.85 -33.64
N ALA A 15 22.65 13.73 -33.26
CA ALA A 15 23.24 12.44 -32.89
C ALA A 15 22.38 11.79 -31.79
N PRO A 16 22.21 10.44 -31.79
CA PRO A 16 21.42 9.77 -30.76
C PRO A 16 22.05 10.04 -29.40
N GLU A 17 21.26 10.61 -28.52
CA GLU A 17 21.65 10.90 -27.14
C GLU A 17 21.78 9.56 -26.41
N THR A 18 23.02 9.17 -26.08
CA THR A 18 23.28 7.91 -25.37
C THR A 18 22.78 8.05 -23.94
N VAL A 19 21.68 7.39 -23.62
CA VAL A 19 21.15 7.35 -22.26
C VAL A 19 22.03 6.43 -21.43
N GLN A 20 22.79 6.98 -20.50
CA GLN A 20 23.53 6.18 -19.52
C GLN A 20 22.59 5.76 -18.39
N ILE A 21 22.30 4.47 -18.31
CA ILE A 21 21.52 3.90 -17.22
C ILE A 21 22.48 3.57 -16.07
N HIS A 22 22.44 4.37 -15.01
CA HIS A 22 23.19 4.08 -13.81
C HIS A 22 22.51 2.95 -13.03
N MET A 23 23.27 1.90 -12.67
CA MET A 23 22.77 0.85 -11.80
C MET A 23 22.41 1.41 -10.44
N ILE A 24 21.16 1.20 -10.02
CA ILE A 24 20.69 1.56 -8.68
C ILE A 24 21.31 0.57 -7.69
N LYS A 25 22.08 1.09 -6.73
CA LYS A 25 22.60 0.26 -5.64
C LYS A 25 21.44 -0.19 -4.75
N GLN A 26 21.27 -1.49 -4.63
CA GLN A 26 20.27 -2.09 -3.77
C GLN A 26 20.90 -2.47 -2.43
N GLY A 27 20.23 -2.15 -1.34
CA GLY A 27 20.56 -2.57 0.01
C GLY A 27 19.39 -3.32 0.64
N GLN A 28 19.68 -4.23 1.58
CA GLN A 28 18.67 -4.94 2.35
C GLN A 28 18.81 -4.60 3.82
N ILE A 29 17.69 -4.23 4.45
CA ILE A 29 17.62 -3.91 5.87
C ILE A 29 16.62 -4.88 6.51
N LYS A 30 17.04 -5.54 7.60
CA LYS A 30 16.16 -6.36 8.45
C LYS A 30 15.85 -5.58 9.72
N LEU A 31 14.57 -5.36 9.98
CA LEU A 31 14.11 -4.63 11.15
C LEU A 31 13.32 -5.56 12.06
N ARG A 32 13.60 -5.52 13.36
CA ARG A 32 12.75 -6.10 14.40
C ARG A 32 12.01 -4.95 15.09
N ILE A 33 10.69 -4.96 15.01
CA ILE A 33 9.84 -3.92 15.59
C ILE A 33 9.24 -4.47 16.87
N ILE A 34 9.37 -3.74 17.97
CA ILE A 34 8.78 -4.06 19.26
C ILE A 34 7.73 -2.99 19.56
N GLY A 35 6.48 -3.40 19.77
CA GLY A 35 5.40 -2.49 20.11
C GLY A 35 5.44 -2.17 21.62
N GLU A 36 5.42 -0.90 21.96
CA GLU A 36 5.34 -0.40 23.33
C GLU A 36 3.89 -0.15 23.76
N THR A 37 3.03 0.11 22.81
CA THR A 37 1.60 0.38 23.03
C THR A 37 0.72 -0.67 22.36
N PRO A 38 -0.52 -0.87 22.86
CA PRO A 38 -1.47 -1.75 22.20
C PRO A 38 -1.73 -1.37 20.75
N MET A 39 -1.76 -2.36 19.87
CA MET A 39 -2.11 -2.18 18.46
C MET A 39 -3.57 -2.55 18.24
N TYR A 40 -4.31 -1.66 17.57
CA TYR A 40 -5.70 -1.91 17.20
C TYR A 40 -5.79 -2.42 15.78
N PHE A 41 -6.53 -3.51 15.59
CA PHE A 41 -6.82 -4.09 14.29
C PHE A 41 -8.23 -3.72 13.87
N ASN A 42 -8.36 -3.34 12.61
CA ASN A 42 -9.64 -3.09 11.97
C ASN A 42 -9.58 -3.57 10.52
N SER A 43 -9.59 -4.88 10.35
CA SER A 43 -9.76 -5.49 9.03
C SER A 43 -11.21 -5.33 8.59
N MET A 44 -11.42 -5.14 7.30
CA MET A 44 -12.77 -5.09 6.74
C MET A 44 -13.39 -6.48 6.80
N GLY A 45 -14.45 -6.65 7.59
CA GLY A 45 -15.18 -7.90 7.72
C GLY A 45 -15.82 -8.34 6.41
N SER A 46 -16.08 -9.65 6.29
CA SER A 46 -16.65 -10.28 5.09
C SER A 46 -17.99 -9.69 4.67
N LYS A 47 -18.78 -9.26 5.65
CA LYS A 47 -20.07 -8.57 5.44
C LYS A 47 -19.87 -7.20 4.79
N ALA A 48 -18.97 -6.38 5.34
CA ALA A 48 -18.67 -5.06 4.79
C ALA A 48 -18.06 -5.15 3.38
N MET A 49 -17.20 -6.16 3.15
CA MET A 49 -16.63 -6.42 1.85
C MET A 49 -17.70 -6.78 0.81
N ARG A 50 -18.64 -7.67 1.17
CA ARG A 50 -19.77 -8.05 0.30
C ARG A 50 -20.65 -6.84 -0.01
N ASP A 51 -20.93 -6.00 0.97
CA ASP A 51 -21.72 -4.81 0.78
C ASP A 51 -21.04 -3.77 -0.13
N LEU A 52 -19.71 -3.69 -0.06
CA LEU A 52 -18.91 -2.84 -0.95
C LEU A 52 -18.91 -3.36 -2.39
N VAL A 53 -18.69 -4.67 -2.58
CA VAL A 53 -18.59 -5.31 -3.90
C VAL A 53 -19.94 -5.40 -4.58
N ALA A 54 -21.03 -5.65 -3.83
CA ALA A 54 -22.38 -5.67 -4.36
C ALA A 54 -22.84 -4.30 -4.92
N GLY A 55 -21.98 -3.30 -4.76
CA GLY A 55 -22.30 -1.93 -5.14
C GLY A 55 -23.38 -1.36 -4.23
N ALA A 56 -23.65 -0.09 -4.39
CA ALA A 56 -24.65 0.61 -3.61
C ALA A 56 -26.10 0.25 -4.05
N GLN A 57 -26.41 -1.01 -4.24
CA GLN A 57 -27.80 -1.45 -4.24
C GLN A 57 -28.39 -1.03 -2.89
N ARG A 58 -29.17 0.02 -2.93
CA ARG A 58 -29.78 0.60 -1.73
C ARG A 58 -30.65 -0.47 -1.10
N LYS A 59 -30.13 -1.13 -0.08
CA LYS A 59 -30.91 -2.06 0.73
C LYS A 59 -32.06 -1.27 1.37
N THR A 60 -33.25 -1.82 1.28
CA THR A 60 -34.43 -1.26 1.93
C THR A 60 -34.23 -1.26 3.45
N ALA A 61 -34.96 -0.41 4.16
CA ALA A 61 -34.89 -0.36 5.62
C ALA A 61 -35.25 -1.71 6.27
N ALA A 62 -36.13 -2.51 5.63
CA ALA A 62 -36.48 -3.86 6.05
C ALA A 62 -35.32 -4.85 5.91
N GLU A 63 -34.59 -4.81 4.82
CA GLU A 63 -33.41 -5.66 4.60
C GLU A 63 -32.27 -5.32 5.57
N LYS A 64 -32.11 -4.04 5.93
CA LYS A 64 -31.14 -3.63 6.95
C LYS A 64 -31.46 -4.17 8.34
N LYS A 65 -32.75 -4.27 8.69
CA LYS A 65 -33.19 -4.85 9.98
C LYS A 65 -33.00 -6.35 10.05
N LEU A 66 -33.08 -7.05 8.91
CA LEU A 66 -32.84 -8.50 8.80
C LEU A 66 -31.37 -8.88 8.90
N LEU A 67 -30.45 -7.94 8.72
CA LEU A 67 -29.00 -8.16 8.89
C LEU A 67 -28.71 -8.30 10.40
N LYS A 68 -28.79 -9.55 10.87
CA LYS A 68 -28.51 -9.90 12.25
C LYS A 68 -27.11 -9.42 12.64
N HIS A 69 -27.03 -8.61 13.68
CA HIS A 69 -25.75 -8.17 14.24
C HIS A 69 -25.17 -9.33 15.05
N ASP A 70 -23.96 -9.78 14.68
CA ASP A 70 -23.20 -10.81 15.37
C ASP A 70 -21.85 -10.21 15.82
N PRO A 71 -21.81 -9.64 17.03
CA PRO A 71 -20.64 -8.92 17.49
C PRO A 71 -19.42 -9.84 17.66
N GLU A 72 -19.63 -11.12 17.97
CA GLU A 72 -18.53 -12.06 18.15
C GLU A 72 -17.84 -12.39 16.82
N ASN A 73 -18.61 -12.67 15.78
CA ASN A 73 -18.05 -12.91 14.44
C ASN A 73 -17.47 -11.63 13.85
N GLU A 74 -18.13 -10.49 14.02
CA GLU A 74 -17.59 -9.21 13.57
C GLU A 74 -16.24 -8.92 14.24
N PHE A 75 -16.11 -9.18 15.54
CA PHE A 75 -14.85 -9.04 16.26
C PHE A 75 -13.77 -9.99 15.71
N ARG A 76 -14.11 -11.26 15.49
CA ARG A 76 -13.16 -12.23 14.92
C ARG A 76 -12.71 -11.87 13.50
N GLU A 77 -13.53 -11.15 12.75
CA GLU A 77 -13.20 -10.70 11.40
C GLU A 77 -12.34 -9.45 11.36
N THR A 78 -12.29 -8.66 12.45
CA THR A 78 -11.45 -7.45 12.50
C THR A 78 -9.95 -7.73 12.54
N MET A 79 -9.56 -8.96 12.85
CA MET A 79 -8.17 -9.38 12.89
C MET A 79 -7.65 -9.77 11.51
N TYR A 80 -6.43 -9.35 11.17
CA TYR A 80 -5.73 -9.87 10.00
C TYR A 80 -5.19 -11.26 10.31
N LYS A 81 -5.84 -12.29 9.79
CA LYS A 81 -5.49 -13.69 10.01
C LYS A 81 -4.77 -14.26 8.81
N GLY A 82 -3.75 -15.07 9.06
CA GLY A 82 -3.10 -15.89 8.06
C GLY A 82 -3.41 -17.36 8.27
N SER A 83 -3.22 -18.17 7.24
CA SER A 83 -3.41 -19.61 7.27
C SER A 83 -2.12 -20.40 7.50
N LYS A 84 -0.97 -19.76 7.41
CA LYS A 84 0.35 -20.41 7.47
C LYS A 84 1.33 -19.52 8.22
N GLY A 85 2.21 -20.10 9.02
CA GLY A 85 3.29 -19.42 9.74
C GLY A 85 3.26 -19.68 11.24
N ASP A 86 4.21 -19.10 11.96
CA ASP A 86 4.41 -19.31 13.40
C ASP A 86 3.32 -18.64 14.24
N THR A 87 2.60 -17.69 13.68
CA THR A 87 1.49 -16.99 14.32
C THR A 87 0.32 -16.85 13.35
N LEU A 88 -0.89 -16.87 13.87
CA LEU A 88 -2.10 -16.64 13.08
C LEU A 88 -2.40 -15.16 12.85
N LEU A 89 -1.71 -14.26 13.56
CA LEU A 89 -1.93 -12.82 13.46
C LEU A 89 -0.85 -12.16 12.61
N TYR A 90 -1.29 -11.32 11.70
CA TYR A 90 -0.42 -10.59 10.78
C TYR A 90 -0.76 -9.13 10.74
N PHE A 91 0.25 -8.33 10.43
CA PHE A 91 0.08 -6.92 10.10
C PHE A 91 0.37 -6.70 8.61
N PRO A 92 -0.46 -5.94 7.88
CA PRO A 92 -0.19 -5.68 6.47
C PRO A 92 1.05 -4.79 6.29
N ALA A 93 2.01 -5.26 5.51
CA ALA A 93 3.26 -4.54 5.22
C ALA A 93 3.01 -3.15 4.62
N THR A 94 1.90 -2.98 3.90
CA THR A 94 1.46 -1.70 3.37
C THR A 94 1.23 -0.64 4.45
N GLY A 95 0.81 -1.05 5.65
CA GLY A 95 0.64 -0.14 6.80
C GLY A 95 1.98 0.45 7.25
N ILE A 96 3.02 -0.40 7.37
CA ILE A 96 4.37 0.07 7.72
C ILE A 96 4.92 0.98 6.63
N LYS A 97 4.79 0.59 5.36
CA LYS A 97 5.24 1.41 4.23
C LYS A 97 4.56 2.78 4.20
N LYS A 98 3.26 2.83 4.47
CA LYS A 98 2.52 4.10 4.57
C LYS A 98 3.01 4.95 5.74
N GLY A 99 3.26 4.33 6.91
CA GLY A 99 3.84 5.00 8.08
C GLY A 99 5.20 5.63 7.77
N MET A 100 6.10 4.87 7.12
CA MET A 100 7.39 5.38 6.67
C MET A 100 7.24 6.55 5.68
N GLY A 101 6.27 6.46 4.76
CA GLY A 101 5.96 7.55 3.84
C GLY A 101 5.46 8.81 4.53
N THR A 102 4.76 8.69 5.65
CA THR A 102 4.32 9.83 6.46
C THR A 102 5.49 10.43 7.23
N ALA A 103 6.30 9.60 7.89
CA ALA A 103 7.50 10.03 8.60
C ALA A 103 8.52 10.73 7.69
N ALA A 104 8.59 10.33 6.41
CA ALA A 104 9.46 10.99 5.44
C ALA A 104 9.13 12.47 5.19
N LEU A 105 7.90 12.90 5.47
CA LEU A 105 7.52 14.31 5.35
C LEU A 105 8.20 15.20 6.40
N GLU A 106 8.60 14.61 7.52
CA GLU A 106 9.31 15.30 8.60
C GLU A 106 10.83 15.32 8.38
N THR A 107 11.31 14.59 7.38
CA THR A 107 12.75 14.46 7.09
C THR A 107 13.12 15.33 5.88
N ALA A 108 14.06 16.25 6.07
CA ALA A 108 14.52 17.11 4.99
C ALA A 108 15.11 16.30 3.82
N GLY A 109 14.71 16.66 2.60
CA GLY A 109 15.23 16.05 1.37
C GLY A 109 14.61 14.71 0.97
N ILE A 110 13.69 14.16 1.77
CA ILE A 110 12.99 12.92 1.47
C ILE A 110 11.51 13.21 1.19
N THR A 111 10.97 12.63 0.13
CA THR A 111 9.55 12.76 -0.21
C THR A 111 8.83 11.44 -0.02
N LYS A 112 7.54 11.49 0.24
CA LYS A 112 6.67 10.30 0.29
C LYS A 112 6.74 9.48 -1.01
N ALA A 113 6.90 10.15 -2.15
CA ALA A 113 7.06 9.50 -3.44
C ALA A 113 8.37 8.70 -3.52
N ASN A 114 9.46 9.23 -2.98
CA ASN A 114 10.75 8.53 -2.92
C ASN A 114 10.65 7.27 -2.08
N VAL A 115 10.03 7.33 -0.90
CA VAL A 115 9.81 6.14 -0.05
C VAL A 115 8.99 5.09 -0.79
N ASN A 116 7.91 5.48 -1.44
CA ASN A 116 7.04 4.55 -2.17
C ASN A 116 7.72 3.88 -3.36
N ARG A 117 8.65 4.55 -4.02
CA ARG A 117 9.38 4.03 -5.19
C ARG A 117 10.61 3.21 -4.81
N LEU A 118 11.32 3.63 -3.76
CA LEU A 118 12.63 3.07 -3.42
C LEU A 118 12.56 1.94 -2.39
N ILE A 119 11.52 1.91 -1.54
CA ILE A 119 11.37 0.88 -0.52
C ILE A 119 10.45 -0.23 -1.04
N PHE A 120 11.01 -1.42 -1.14
CA PHE A 120 10.28 -2.64 -1.46
C PHE A 120 10.20 -3.54 -0.25
N MET A 121 9.00 -4.03 0.06
CA MET A 121 8.76 -4.98 1.15
C MET A 121 8.37 -6.32 0.52
N PRO A 122 9.24 -7.34 0.62
CA PRO A 122 8.98 -8.63 -0.02
C PRO A 122 7.84 -9.41 0.64
N GLN A 123 7.64 -9.21 1.94
CA GLN A 123 6.54 -9.83 2.69
C GLN A 123 5.33 -8.90 2.69
N GLN A 124 4.19 -9.42 2.26
CA GLN A 124 2.93 -8.67 2.30
C GLN A 124 2.28 -8.72 3.69
N GLN A 125 2.52 -9.80 4.41
CA GLN A 125 2.00 -10.06 5.74
C GLN A 125 3.16 -10.23 6.71
N ILE A 126 3.20 -9.41 7.75
CA ILE A 126 4.25 -9.41 8.76
C ILE A 126 3.70 -10.12 9.99
N PRO A 127 4.29 -11.25 10.40
CA PRO A 127 3.81 -12.00 11.55
C PRO A 127 3.97 -11.17 12.83
N ILE A 128 2.97 -11.26 13.71
CA ILE A 128 2.94 -10.56 14.98
C ILE A 128 2.82 -11.58 16.11
N TRP A 129 3.60 -11.37 17.15
CA TRP A 129 3.51 -12.09 18.40
C TRP A 129 3.02 -11.15 19.49
N GLY A 130 2.02 -11.56 20.24
CA GLY A 130 1.45 -10.75 21.32
C GLY A 130 0.27 -11.45 21.97
N LYS A 131 -0.23 -10.85 23.03
CA LYS A 131 -1.47 -11.30 23.69
C LYS A 131 -2.63 -10.51 23.13
N PRO A 132 -3.60 -11.15 22.47
CA PRO A 132 -4.82 -10.48 22.06
C PRO A 132 -5.69 -10.16 23.28
N TYR A 133 -6.28 -9.00 23.31
CA TYR A 133 -7.35 -8.65 24.25
C TYR A 133 -8.40 -7.81 23.58
N LEU A 134 -9.61 -8.02 24.02
CA LEU A 134 -10.77 -7.28 23.59
C LEU A 134 -10.97 -6.09 24.54
N LYS A 135 -11.07 -4.89 23.99
CA LYS A 135 -11.57 -3.73 24.72
C LYS A 135 -12.98 -3.44 24.19
N MET A 136 -13.97 -3.76 25.00
CA MET A 136 -15.36 -3.35 24.76
C MET A 136 -15.59 -1.92 25.29
#